data_d82c50e2018057e5be8481bc2dbf0a8f
#
_entry.id   d82c50e2018057e5be8481bc2dbf0a8f
#
_cell.length_a   1.000
_cell.length_b   1.000
_cell.length_c   1.000
_cell.angle_alpha   90.00
_cell.angle_beta   90.00
_cell.angle_gamma   90.00
#
_symmetry.space_group_name_H-M   'P 1'
#
loop_
_entity.id
_entity.type
_entity.pdbx_description
1 polymer ?
#
loop_
_entity_poly.entity_id
_entity_poly.type
_entity_poly.pdbx_seq_one_letter_code
_entity_poly.pdbx_strand_id
1 'polypeptide(L)'
;MRDLTLAAPVALALGLAGAAQAQETLRMATIEPSLGAAVSMATFANVVTSNLEGIEIEVAGGGAATVHMMELGRGNLDLAMTSPVVYNLMAGGKAMYAGEPEAPALAENLRLLMWYPYGAYHFAVRGDSDIELLDDIEGASVFLGPQGGGAYAAAQGWIEATTGLVAGEDYEAIKANWSTGYQAFLDGKIDVYVNGCLDPCGQFIQFTETEEVRFIGPESAEGEAVDAFLGAHRFRAEVPAGAYDGQVGGAVTSFDTAVGIAVRADLAEETVYRLAKAFWDNIDQVTSDAPWAEALDLEFAATERGLMELHPGAARYYREAGVLE
;
A
#
# COMPACT_ATOMS: atom_id res chain seq x y z
N MET A 1 25.37 86.97 11.32
CA MET A 1 24.97 85.74 12.00
C MET A 1 24.58 84.80 10.88
N ARG A 2 25.31 83.69 10.70
CA ARG A 2 25.13 82.71 9.62
C ARG A 2 24.47 81.51 10.21
N ASP A 3 23.25 81.20 9.74
CA ASP A 3 22.55 80.04 10.11
C ASP A 3 23.12 78.85 9.32
N LEU A 4 23.62 77.83 10.08
CA LEU A 4 24.00 76.51 9.55
C LEU A 4 22.80 75.56 9.68
N THR A 5 22.20 75.27 8.57
CA THR A 5 21.23 74.11 8.50
C THR A 5 21.99 72.85 8.31
N LEU A 6 21.94 71.97 9.36
CA LEU A 6 22.38 70.55 9.29
C LEU A 6 21.30 69.71 8.54
N ALA A 7 21.66 69.17 7.40
CA ALA A 7 20.88 68.14 6.72
C ALA A 7 21.29 66.75 7.27
N ALA A 8 20.36 66.04 7.88
CA ALA A 8 20.57 64.67 8.29
C ALA A 8 20.32 63.70 7.11
N PRO A 9 21.15 62.66 6.89
CA PRO A 9 20.89 61.67 5.87
C PRO A 9 19.84 60.67 6.38
N VAL A 10 18.73 60.54 5.64
CA VAL A 10 17.75 59.45 5.81
C VAL A 10 18.35 58.18 5.20
N ALA A 11 18.78 57.26 6.06
CA ALA A 11 19.17 55.91 5.63
C ALA A 11 17.91 55.08 5.31
N LEU A 12 17.70 54.82 4.02
CA LEU A 12 16.64 53.93 3.55
C LEU A 12 17.07 52.48 3.81
N ALA A 13 16.59 51.89 4.89
CA ALA A 13 16.74 50.46 5.17
C ALA A 13 15.80 49.66 4.24
N LEU A 14 16.36 49.13 3.14
CA LEU A 14 15.70 48.09 2.33
C LEU A 14 15.62 46.82 3.20
N GLY A 15 14.47 46.61 3.81
CA GLY A 15 14.12 45.34 4.42
C GLY A 15 14.00 44.27 3.35
N LEU A 16 14.96 43.35 3.30
CA LEU A 16 14.78 42.04 2.66
C LEU A 16 13.70 41.30 3.43
N ALA A 17 12.45 41.49 3.02
CA ALA A 17 11.38 40.57 3.39
C ALA A 17 11.71 39.25 2.67
N GLY A 18 12.39 38.33 3.39
CA GLY A 18 12.44 36.95 2.98
C GLY A 18 10.99 36.47 2.86
N ALA A 19 10.56 36.15 1.65
CA ALA A 19 9.28 35.48 1.46
C ALA A 19 9.36 34.19 2.29
N ALA A 20 8.66 34.15 3.42
CA ALA A 20 8.37 32.89 4.09
C ALA A 20 7.65 32.04 3.05
N GLN A 21 8.31 31.03 2.52
CA GLN A 21 7.70 30.09 1.61
C GLN A 21 6.60 29.41 2.43
N ALA A 22 5.35 29.60 2.04
CA ALA A 22 4.23 28.97 2.73
C ALA A 22 4.44 27.46 2.65
N GLN A 23 4.39 26.78 3.79
CA GLN A 23 4.45 25.34 3.87
C GLN A 23 3.23 24.78 3.14
N GLU A 24 3.46 23.92 2.14
CA GLU A 24 2.42 23.20 1.42
C GLU A 24 2.10 21.94 2.22
N THR A 25 0.85 21.79 2.64
CA THR A 25 0.38 20.59 3.34
C THR A 25 -0.35 19.69 2.36
N LEU A 26 0.13 18.46 2.18
CA LEU A 26 -0.48 17.44 1.35
C LEU A 26 -1.21 16.42 2.23
N ARG A 27 -2.46 16.13 1.90
CA ARG A 27 -3.32 15.20 2.63
C ARG A 27 -3.19 13.80 2.06
N MET A 28 -2.71 12.87 2.85
CA MET A 28 -2.56 11.46 2.49
C MET A 28 -3.55 10.60 3.28
N ALA A 29 -4.24 9.69 2.63
CA ALA A 29 -5.01 8.65 3.30
C ALA A 29 -4.41 7.26 3.07
N THR A 30 -4.37 6.46 4.14
CA THR A 30 -3.95 5.06 4.11
C THR A 30 -4.93 4.18 4.88
N ILE A 31 -4.80 2.85 4.71
CA ILE A 31 -5.62 1.85 5.40
C ILE A 31 -5.30 1.81 6.91
N GLU A 32 -5.76 0.77 7.60
CA GLU A 32 -5.51 0.58 9.03
C GLU A 32 -4.01 0.69 9.35
N PRO A 33 -3.58 1.55 10.30
CA PRO A 33 -2.17 1.86 10.55
C PRO A 33 -1.27 0.67 10.94
N SER A 34 -1.87 -0.39 11.48
CA SER A 34 -1.15 -1.62 11.85
C SER A 34 -0.76 -2.51 10.66
N LEU A 35 -1.29 -2.24 9.47
CA LEU A 35 -1.03 -3.02 8.26
C LEU A 35 0.27 -2.58 7.58
N GLY A 36 1.04 -3.53 7.03
CA GLY A 36 2.33 -3.27 6.41
C GLY A 36 2.30 -2.19 5.34
N ALA A 37 1.31 -2.20 4.45
CA ALA A 37 1.17 -1.17 3.43
C ALA A 37 0.93 0.24 4.01
N ALA A 38 0.23 0.35 5.14
CA ALA A 38 0.05 1.63 5.82
C ALA A 38 1.36 2.11 6.47
N VAL A 39 2.15 1.17 7.01
CA VAL A 39 3.49 1.47 7.54
C VAL A 39 4.40 2.01 6.44
N SER A 40 4.42 1.38 5.25
CA SER A 40 5.21 1.85 4.10
C SER A 40 4.83 3.26 3.69
N MET A 41 3.53 3.58 3.63
CA MET A 41 3.04 4.93 3.31
C MET A 41 3.39 5.95 4.39
N ALA A 42 3.27 5.61 5.66
CA ALA A 42 3.67 6.48 6.76
C ALA A 42 5.18 6.73 6.76
N THR A 43 5.98 5.72 6.44
CA THR A 43 7.43 5.86 6.27
C THR A 43 7.75 6.82 5.12
N PHE A 44 7.09 6.65 3.95
CA PHE A 44 7.21 7.58 2.85
C PHE A 44 6.93 9.03 3.28
N ALA A 45 5.79 9.25 3.95
CA ALA A 45 5.39 10.59 4.40
C ALA A 45 6.40 11.21 5.38
N ASN A 46 6.90 10.41 6.33
CA ASN A 46 7.89 10.85 7.31
C ASN A 46 9.23 11.21 6.66
N VAL A 47 9.73 10.38 5.74
CA VAL A 47 10.98 10.63 5.02
C VAL A 47 10.87 11.91 4.19
N VAL A 48 9.79 12.06 3.44
CA VAL A 48 9.55 13.26 2.63
C VAL A 48 9.47 14.51 3.51
N THR A 49 8.63 14.51 4.55
CA THR A 49 8.45 15.66 5.44
C THR A 49 9.77 16.04 6.15
N SER A 50 10.60 15.06 6.49
CA SER A 50 11.87 15.29 7.18
C SER A 50 12.99 15.82 6.26
N ASN A 51 12.95 15.50 4.96
CA ASN A 51 14.01 15.81 4.01
C ASN A 51 13.62 16.83 2.93
N LEU A 52 12.39 17.35 2.98
CA LEU A 52 11.89 18.26 1.97
C LEU A 52 11.32 19.55 2.57
N GLU A 53 12.10 20.63 2.49
CA GLU A 53 11.65 21.93 2.97
C GLU A 53 10.41 22.43 2.22
N GLY A 54 9.45 22.97 2.97
CA GLY A 54 8.25 23.63 2.43
C GLY A 54 7.11 22.67 2.06
N ILE A 55 7.26 21.36 2.29
CA ILE A 55 6.19 20.37 2.12
C ILE A 55 6.04 19.54 3.40
N GLU A 56 4.81 19.36 3.84
CA GLU A 56 4.42 18.46 4.91
C GLU A 56 3.34 17.51 4.41
N ILE A 57 3.42 16.22 4.79
CA ILE A 57 2.39 15.23 4.47
C ILE A 57 1.65 14.84 5.74
N GLU A 58 0.38 15.23 5.82
CA GLU A 58 -0.53 14.79 6.86
C GLU A 58 -1.16 13.45 6.50
N VAL A 59 -0.94 12.43 7.34
CA VAL A 59 -1.42 11.07 7.11
C VAL A 59 -2.65 10.77 7.96
N ALA A 60 -3.78 10.48 7.31
CA ALA A 60 -4.98 9.94 7.94
C ALA A 60 -5.02 8.42 7.73
N GLY A 61 -4.99 7.67 8.83
CA GLY A 61 -5.08 6.20 8.81
C GLY A 61 -6.51 5.70 8.98
N GLY A 62 -6.79 4.53 8.42
CA GLY A 62 -8.09 3.85 8.50
C GLY A 62 -8.94 3.99 7.24
N GLY A 63 -10.05 3.27 7.20
CA GLY A 63 -10.91 3.21 6.03
C GLY A 63 -10.44 2.23 4.95
N ALA A 64 -11.07 2.27 3.80
CA ALA A 64 -10.79 1.39 2.67
C ALA A 64 -10.08 2.16 1.55
N ALA A 65 -9.03 1.58 0.98
CA ALA A 65 -8.32 2.18 -0.15
C ALA A 65 -9.24 2.50 -1.34
N THR A 66 -10.28 1.68 -1.55
CA THR A 66 -11.30 1.90 -2.59
C THR A 66 -12.08 3.19 -2.41
N VAL A 67 -12.37 3.59 -1.16
CA VAL A 67 -13.02 4.88 -0.82
C VAL A 67 -12.02 6.01 -0.97
N HIS A 68 -10.79 5.83 -0.49
CA HIS A 68 -9.74 6.86 -0.61
C HIS A 68 -9.44 7.22 -2.06
N MET A 69 -9.48 6.24 -2.98
CA MET A 69 -9.29 6.50 -4.41
C MET A 69 -10.39 7.41 -4.99
N MET A 70 -11.65 7.24 -4.55
CA MET A 70 -12.74 8.14 -4.93
C MET A 70 -12.50 9.56 -4.38
N GLU A 71 -12.11 9.68 -3.10
CA GLU A 71 -11.82 10.97 -2.47
C GLU A 71 -10.60 11.67 -3.10
N LEU A 72 -9.58 10.90 -3.50
CA LEU A 72 -8.44 11.40 -4.26
C LEU A 72 -8.89 11.96 -5.62
N GLY A 73 -9.71 11.22 -6.36
CA GLY A 73 -10.26 11.65 -7.65
C GLY A 73 -11.16 12.90 -7.55
N ARG A 74 -11.85 13.10 -6.42
CA ARG A 74 -12.63 14.31 -6.11
C ARG A 74 -11.76 15.50 -5.66
N GLY A 75 -10.46 15.30 -5.41
CA GLY A 75 -9.55 16.33 -4.90
C GLY A 75 -9.65 16.58 -3.38
N ASN A 76 -10.32 15.69 -2.63
CA ASN A 76 -10.38 15.77 -1.17
C ASN A 76 -9.13 15.23 -0.47
N LEU A 77 -8.31 14.48 -1.20
CA LEU A 77 -6.97 14.00 -0.83
C LEU A 77 -5.97 14.40 -1.90
N ASP A 78 -4.69 14.39 -1.56
CA ASP A 78 -3.58 14.69 -2.46
C ASP A 78 -2.78 13.43 -2.80
N LEU A 79 -2.74 12.47 -1.85
CA LEU A 79 -2.14 11.14 -2.01
C LEU A 79 -3.06 10.08 -1.38
N ALA A 80 -3.07 8.89 -1.95
CA ALA A 80 -3.76 7.74 -1.35
C ALA A 80 -3.10 6.41 -1.76
N MET A 81 -3.36 5.37 -0.94
CA MET A 81 -2.99 4.02 -1.31
C MET A 81 -3.79 3.53 -2.51
N THR A 82 -3.12 2.84 -3.42
CA THR A 82 -3.72 2.20 -4.58
C THR A 82 -3.15 0.80 -4.84
N SER A 83 -3.75 0.09 -5.76
CA SER A 83 -3.16 -1.09 -6.40
C SER A 83 -3.60 -1.15 -7.87
N PRO A 84 -2.89 -1.88 -8.74
CA PRO A 84 -3.30 -2.03 -10.14
C PRO A 84 -4.74 -2.57 -10.26
N VAL A 85 -5.12 -3.51 -9.39
CA VAL A 85 -6.48 -4.09 -9.38
C VAL A 85 -7.52 -3.04 -9.01
N VAL A 86 -7.31 -2.31 -7.91
CA VAL A 86 -8.26 -1.28 -7.43
C VAL A 86 -8.43 -0.19 -8.48
N TYR A 87 -7.34 0.30 -9.06
CA TYR A 87 -7.41 1.32 -10.10
C TYR A 87 -8.15 0.83 -11.36
N ASN A 88 -7.81 -0.39 -11.85
CA ASN A 88 -8.45 -0.95 -13.05
C ASN A 88 -9.95 -1.17 -12.84
N LEU A 89 -10.37 -1.58 -11.63
CA LEU A 89 -11.79 -1.71 -11.28
C LEU A 89 -12.49 -0.35 -11.23
N MET A 90 -11.83 0.67 -10.68
CA MET A 90 -12.34 2.04 -10.63
C MET A 90 -12.51 2.61 -12.05
N ALA A 91 -11.47 2.53 -12.88
CA ALA A 91 -11.48 3.00 -14.26
C ALA A 91 -12.52 2.27 -15.12
N GLY A 92 -12.79 0.99 -14.82
CA GLY A 92 -13.81 0.19 -15.50
C GLY A 92 -15.22 0.31 -14.92
N GLY A 93 -15.42 1.00 -13.79
CA GLY A 93 -16.71 1.05 -13.09
C GLY A 93 -17.23 -0.33 -12.67
N LYS A 94 -16.33 -1.21 -12.19
CA LYS A 94 -16.62 -2.62 -11.91
C LYS A 94 -16.53 -2.95 -10.42
N ALA A 95 -17.10 -4.10 -10.05
CA ALA A 95 -17.09 -4.64 -8.69
C ALA A 95 -17.59 -3.60 -7.67
N MET A 96 -16.79 -3.22 -6.67
CA MET A 96 -17.17 -2.23 -5.65
C MET A 96 -17.51 -0.85 -6.21
N TYR A 97 -17.09 -0.54 -7.43
CA TYR A 97 -17.41 0.73 -8.12
C TYR A 97 -18.60 0.63 -9.08
N ALA A 98 -19.25 -0.54 -9.22
CA ALA A 98 -20.39 -0.70 -10.14
C ALA A 98 -21.60 0.19 -9.78
N GLY A 99 -21.72 0.58 -8.50
CA GLY A 99 -22.73 1.53 -8.01
C GLY A 99 -22.32 3.00 -8.05
N GLU A 100 -21.10 3.31 -8.50
CA GLU A 100 -20.49 4.63 -8.48
C GLU A 100 -20.27 5.14 -9.92
N PRO A 101 -21.28 5.76 -10.57
CA PRO A 101 -21.22 6.13 -11.99
C PRO A 101 -20.10 7.15 -12.31
N GLU A 102 -19.61 7.88 -11.32
CA GLU A 102 -18.52 8.84 -11.48
C GLU A 102 -17.11 8.20 -11.40
N ALA A 103 -17.00 6.95 -10.92
CA ALA A 103 -15.71 6.31 -10.67
C ALA A 103 -14.78 6.29 -11.90
N PRO A 104 -15.22 5.96 -13.12
CA PRO A 104 -14.35 6.00 -14.30
C PRO A 104 -13.79 7.40 -14.59
N ALA A 105 -14.63 8.44 -14.48
CA ALA A 105 -14.18 9.82 -14.70
C ALA A 105 -13.22 10.31 -13.60
N LEU A 106 -13.46 9.90 -12.37
CA LEU A 106 -12.55 10.22 -11.25
C LEU A 106 -11.21 9.50 -11.40
N ALA A 107 -11.17 8.29 -11.96
CA ALA A 107 -9.93 7.57 -12.21
C ALA A 107 -9.00 8.32 -13.19
N GLU A 108 -9.55 9.08 -14.15
CA GLU A 108 -8.76 9.91 -15.07
C GLU A 108 -7.97 11.02 -14.36
N ASN A 109 -8.42 11.43 -13.17
CA ASN A 109 -7.76 12.46 -12.33
C ASN A 109 -6.61 11.90 -11.48
N LEU A 110 -6.24 10.65 -11.64
CA LEU A 110 -5.26 9.97 -10.80
C LEU A 110 -4.00 9.62 -11.60
N ARG A 111 -2.85 9.69 -10.92
CA ARG A 111 -1.56 9.27 -11.46
C ARG A 111 -0.80 8.52 -10.40
N LEU A 112 0.15 7.71 -10.84
CA LEU A 112 1.03 6.95 -9.97
C LEU A 112 2.24 7.79 -9.55
N LEU A 113 2.57 7.76 -8.26
CA LEU A 113 3.86 8.21 -7.76
C LEU A 113 4.88 7.06 -7.79
N MET A 114 4.52 5.92 -7.19
CA MET A 114 5.37 4.72 -7.13
C MET A 114 4.56 3.47 -6.85
N TRP A 115 5.04 2.32 -7.37
CA TRP A 115 4.63 1.00 -6.89
C TRP A 115 5.62 0.47 -5.85
N TYR A 116 5.15 -0.42 -5.00
CA TYR A 116 5.97 -1.24 -4.10
C TYR A 116 5.29 -2.60 -3.87
N PRO A 117 6.02 -3.66 -3.52
CA PRO A 117 5.40 -4.95 -3.22
C PRO A 117 4.54 -4.84 -1.96
N TYR A 118 3.38 -5.48 -1.98
CA TYR A 118 2.53 -5.58 -0.79
C TYR A 118 3.11 -6.57 0.21
N GLY A 119 3.80 -7.58 -0.29
CA GLY A 119 4.33 -8.72 0.41
C GLY A 119 3.46 -9.97 0.25
N ALA A 120 4.05 -11.12 0.52
CA ALA A 120 3.37 -12.41 0.38
C ALA A 120 2.06 -12.44 1.20
N TYR A 121 1.01 -13.02 0.61
CA TYR A 121 -0.22 -13.26 1.35
C TYR A 121 -0.04 -14.48 2.25
N HIS A 122 -0.19 -14.26 3.54
CA HIS A 122 -0.15 -15.28 4.56
C HIS A 122 -1.55 -15.78 4.84
N PHE A 123 -1.77 -17.07 4.72
CA PHE A 123 -2.98 -17.77 5.13
C PHE A 123 -2.66 -18.51 6.43
N ALA A 124 -2.99 -17.89 7.55
CA ALA A 124 -2.60 -18.35 8.88
C ALA A 124 -3.70 -19.18 9.53
N VAL A 125 -3.33 -20.32 10.07
CA VAL A 125 -4.14 -21.18 10.94
C VAL A 125 -3.42 -21.39 12.26
N ARG A 126 -4.12 -21.81 13.31
CA ARG A 126 -3.50 -22.19 14.58
C ARG A 126 -2.62 -23.44 14.37
N GLY A 127 -1.53 -23.55 15.11
CA GLY A 127 -0.56 -24.63 14.93
C GLY A 127 -1.13 -26.03 15.19
N ASP A 128 -2.19 -26.13 16.01
CA ASP A 128 -2.93 -27.37 16.33
C ASP A 128 -4.15 -27.63 15.42
N SER A 129 -4.36 -26.79 14.37
CA SER A 129 -5.43 -27.00 13.40
C SER A 129 -5.23 -28.22 12.53
N ASP A 130 -6.33 -28.92 12.20
CA ASP A 130 -6.35 -30.00 11.23
C ASP A 130 -6.24 -29.50 9.76
N ILE A 131 -6.34 -28.18 9.52
CA ILE A 131 -6.18 -27.57 8.21
C ILE A 131 -4.67 -27.45 7.91
N GLU A 132 -4.19 -28.22 6.94
CA GLU A 132 -2.78 -28.25 6.55
C GLU A 132 -2.50 -27.54 5.22
N LEU A 133 -3.51 -27.48 4.32
CA LEU A 133 -3.44 -26.86 3.02
C LEU A 133 -4.64 -25.92 2.80
N LEU A 134 -4.55 -25.05 1.79
CA LEU A 134 -5.72 -24.27 1.34
C LEU A 134 -6.85 -25.15 0.80
N ASP A 135 -6.51 -26.33 0.34
CA ASP A 135 -7.46 -27.32 -0.17
C ASP A 135 -8.34 -27.90 0.97
N ASP A 136 -7.91 -27.77 2.22
CA ASP A 136 -8.60 -28.31 3.43
C ASP A 136 -9.59 -27.32 4.06
N ILE A 137 -9.78 -26.11 3.50
CA ILE A 137 -10.61 -25.07 4.12
C ILE A 137 -12.13 -25.25 3.86
N GLU A 138 -12.57 -26.35 3.25
CA GLU A 138 -14.00 -26.62 3.05
C GLU A 138 -14.73 -26.63 4.41
N GLY A 139 -15.78 -25.82 4.53
CA GLY A 139 -16.55 -25.63 5.76
C GLY A 139 -15.90 -24.72 6.82
N ALA A 140 -14.66 -24.25 6.59
CA ALA A 140 -13.95 -23.39 7.53
C ALA A 140 -14.47 -21.95 7.51
N SER A 141 -14.24 -21.23 8.62
CA SER A 141 -14.46 -19.79 8.73
C SER A 141 -13.17 -19.03 8.37
N VAL A 142 -13.22 -18.25 7.29
CA VAL A 142 -12.05 -17.59 6.68
C VAL A 142 -12.22 -16.09 6.67
N PHE A 143 -11.32 -15.35 7.31
CA PHE A 143 -11.24 -13.89 7.18
C PHE A 143 -10.27 -13.52 6.08
N LEU A 144 -10.78 -12.98 4.97
CA LEU A 144 -10.03 -12.60 3.77
C LEU A 144 -9.65 -11.11 3.73
N GLY A 145 -9.96 -10.37 4.80
CA GLY A 145 -9.97 -8.91 4.84
C GLY A 145 -11.39 -8.34 4.74
N PRO A 146 -11.55 -7.01 4.87
CA PRO A 146 -12.86 -6.36 4.77
C PRO A 146 -13.50 -6.54 3.39
N GLN A 147 -14.79 -6.90 3.37
CA GLN A 147 -15.54 -7.04 2.11
C GLN A 147 -15.51 -5.74 1.30
N GLY A 148 -15.36 -5.88 -0.02
CA GLY A 148 -15.22 -4.74 -0.94
C GLY A 148 -13.82 -4.14 -0.98
N GLY A 149 -12.87 -4.66 -0.19
CA GLY A 149 -11.46 -4.31 -0.25
C GLY A 149 -10.68 -5.09 -1.31
N GLY A 150 -9.55 -4.53 -1.77
CA GLY A 150 -8.66 -5.20 -2.72
C GLY A 150 -8.03 -6.47 -2.16
N ALA A 151 -7.70 -6.49 -0.86
CA ALA A 151 -7.14 -7.67 -0.18
C ALA A 151 -8.12 -8.84 -0.17
N TYR A 152 -9.41 -8.57 0.14
CA TYR A 152 -10.46 -9.59 0.08
C TYR A 152 -10.56 -10.22 -1.32
N ALA A 153 -10.65 -9.39 -2.36
CA ALA A 153 -10.76 -9.86 -3.73
C ALA A 153 -9.51 -10.65 -4.19
N ALA A 154 -8.33 -10.25 -3.72
CA ALA A 154 -7.08 -10.95 -4.04
C ALA A 154 -7.00 -12.32 -3.35
N ALA A 155 -7.27 -12.39 -2.05
CA ALA A 155 -7.24 -13.64 -1.29
C ALA A 155 -8.30 -14.63 -1.77
N GLN A 156 -9.54 -14.16 -2.00
CA GLN A 156 -10.62 -14.98 -2.58
C GLN A 156 -10.23 -15.54 -3.94
N GLY A 157 -9.73 -14.68 -4.83
CA GLY A 157 -9.34 -15.11 -6.18
C GLY A 157 -8.17 -16.10 -6.19
N TRP A 158 -7.25 -16.00 -5.22
CA TRP A 158 -6.17 -16.99 -5.08
C TRP A 158 -6.71 -18.36 -4.66
N ILE A 159 -7.56 -18.42 -3.63
CA ILE A 159 -8.19 -19.65 -3.18
C ILE A 159 -8.94 -20.28 -4.37
N GLU A 160 -9.82 -19.54 -5.04
CA GLU A 160 -10.59 -20.06 -6.19
C GLU A 160 -9.68 -20.54 -7.32
N ALA A 161 -8.62 -19.79 -7.66
CA ALA A 161 -7.71 -20.16 -8.75
C ALA A 161 -6.88 -21.42 -8.46
N THR A 162 -6.53 -21.66 -7.20
CA THR A 162 -5.66 -22.78 -6.81
C THR A 162 -6.42 -24.03 -6.38
N THR A 163 -7.55 -23.87 -5.71
CA THR A 163 -8.32 -25.00 -5.12
C THR A 163 -9.67 -25.22 -5.78
N GLY A 164 -10.20 -24.22 -6.49
CA GLY A 164 -11.57 -24.24 -7.01
C GLY A 164 -12.65 -23.92 -5.96
N LEU A 165 -12.28 -23.75 -4.67
CA LEU A 165 -13.24 -23.47 -3.61
C LEU A 165 -13.80 -22.05 -3.70
N VAL A 166 -15.11 -21.90 -3.52
CA VAL A 166 -15.87 -20.65 -3.72
C VAL A 166 -16.34 -20.11 -2.36
N ALA A 167 -16.06 -18.85 -2.10
CA ALA A 167 -16.48 -18.15 -0.88
C ALA A 167 -18.02 -18.09 -0.76
N GLY A 168 -18.55 -18.50 0.37
CA GLY A 168 -19.99 -18.55 0.65
C GLY A 168 -20.72 -19.79 0.12
N GLU A 169 -20.02 -20.66 -0.63
CA GLU A 169 -20.50 -21.97 -1.05
C GLU A 169 -19.73 -23.08 -0.32
N ASP A 170 -18.39 -23.05 -0.42
CA ASP A 170 -17.53 -24.11 0.11
C ASP A 170 -16.92 -23.72 1.47
N TYR A 171 -16.73 -22.44 1.75
CA TYR A 171 -16.25 -21.94 3.04
C TYR A 171 -16.95 -20.63 3.45
N GLU A 172 -17.00 -20.32 4.75
CA GLU A 172 -17.63 -19.12 5.27
C GLU A 172 -16.65 -17.92 5.21
N ALA A 173 -16.90 -16.94 4.31
CA ALA A 173 -16.13 -15.70 4.29
C ALA A 173 -16.62 -14.72 5.37
N ILE A 174 -15.82 -14.50 6.39
CA ILE A 174 -16.16 -13.70 7.58
C ILE A 174 -16.22 -12.21 7.25
N LYS A 175 -17.33 -11.57 7.62
CA LYS A 175 -17.57 -10.13 7.41
C LYS A 175 -17.13 -9.33 8.62
N ALA A 176 -15.94 -8.73 8.57
CA ALA A 176 -15.38 -7.93 9.64
C ALA A 176 -14.46 -6.82 9.06
N ASN A 177 -14.12 -5.84 9.88
CA ASN A 177 -12.96 -4.99 9.62
C ASN A 177 -11.67 -5.69 10.08
N TRP A 178 -10.52 -5.11 9.74
CA TRP A 178 -9.20 -5.71 10.06
C TRP A 178 -9.02 -6.00 11.54
N SER A 179 -9.30 -5.03 12.40
CA SER A 179 -9.16 -5.16 13.86
C SER A 179 -10.05 -6.26 14.43
N THR A 180 -11.30 -6.34 13.98
CA THR A 180 -12.25 -7.39 14.43
C THR A 180 -11.85 -8.77 13.92
N GLY A 181 -11.42 -8.91 12.66
CA GLY A 181 -10.96 -10.17 12.09
C GLY A 181 -9.70 -10.67 12.80
N TYR A 182 -8.74 -9.75 13.03
CA TYR A 182 -7.52 -10.05 13.78
C TYR A 182 -7.84 -10.59 15.20
N GLN A 183 -8.70 -9.89 15.94
CA GLN A 183 -9.08 -10.31 17.29
C GLN A 183 -9.85 -11.62 17.28
N ALA A 184 -10.71 -11.84 16.29
CA ALA A 184 -11.47 -13.09 16.17
C ALA A 184 -10.55 -14.30 15.93
N PHE A 185 -9.45 -14.14 15.19
CA PHE A 185 -8.44 -15.17 15.01
C PHE A 185 -7.70 -15.44 16.33
N LEU A 186 -7.24 -14.41 17.03
CA LEU A 186 -6.62 -14.56 18.35
C LEU A 186 -7.53 -15.27 19.36
N ASP A 187 -8.83 -14.97 19.34
CA ASP A 187 -9.82 -15.59 20.21
C ASP A 187 -10.19 -17.04 19.79
N GLY A 188 -9.64 -17.56 18.68
CA GLY A 188 -10.00 -18.87 18.13
C GLY A 188 -11.44 -18.97 17.61
N LYS A 189 -12.02 -17.84 17.19
CA LYS A 189 -13.40 -17.75 16.65
C LYS A 189 -13.49 -17.91 15.14
N ILE A 190 -12.37 -17.85 14.46
CA ILE A 190 -12.22 -18.11 13.04
C ILE A 190 -11.04 -19.03 12.82
N ASP A 191 -11.12 -19.84 11.78
CA ASP A 191 -10.15 -20.90 11.50
C ASP A 191 -8.95 -20.36 10.71
N VAL A 192 -9.18 -19.46 9.75
CA VAL A 192 -8.14 -18.91 8.86
C VAL A 192 -8.16 -17.39 8.87
N TYR A 193 -7.00 -16.78 9.10
CA TYR A 193 -6.78 -15.34 8.96
C TYR A 193 -5.85 -15.06 7.78
N VAL A 194 -6.25 -14.14 6.90
CA VAL A 194 -5.47 -13.81 5.70
C VAL A 194 -5.07 -12.34 5.68
N ASN A 195 -3.79 -12.09 5.45
CA ASN A 195 -3.27 -10.76 5.12
C ASN A 195 -1.98 -10.88 4.30
N GLY A 196 -1.71 -9.88 3.45
CA GLY A 196 -0.43 -9.72 2.76
C GLY A 196 0.43 -8.69 3.48
N CYS A 197 1.72 -8.95 3.60
CA CYS A 197 2.70 -8.02 4.14
C CYS A 197 4.13 -8.46 3.84
N LEU A 198 5.05 -7.50 3.85
CA LEU A 198 6.49 -7.78 3.72
C LEU A 198 7.00 -8.50 4.97
N ASP A 199 7.77 -9.57 4.77
CA ASP A 199 8.33 -10.38 5.85
C ASP A 199 9.57 -9.71 6.50
N PRO A 200 9.72 -9.81 7.83
CA PRO A 200 8.75 -10.29 8.81
C PRO A 200 7.68 -9.24 9.12
N CYS A 201 6.44 -9.65 9.11
CA CYS A 201 5.28 -8.79 9.28
C CYS A 201 4.87 -8.67 10.75
N GLY A 202 4.71 -7.45 11.25
CA GLY A 202 4.42 -7.20 12.66
C GLY A 202 3.16 -7.86 13.21
N GLN A 203 2.11 -8.05 12.40
CA GLN A 203 0.91 -8.76 12.80
C GLN A 203 1.18 -10.24 13.07
N PHE A 204 1.93 -10.90 12.18
CA PHE A 204 2.24 -12.32 12.33
C PHE A 204 3.31 -12.58 13.40
N ILE A 205 4.24 -11.62 13.62
CA ILE A 205 5.11 -11.65 14.81
C ILE A 205 4.26 -11.73 16.08
N GLN A 206 3.25 -10.84 16.23
CA GLN A 206 2.38 -10.86 17.41
C GLN A 206 1.59 -12.19 17.60
N PHE A 207 1.13 -12.80 16.51
CA PHE A 207 0.48 -14.10 16.58
C PHE A 207 1.44 -15.17 17.07
N THR A 208 2.62 -15.24 16.46
CA THR A 208 3.61 -16.28 16.69
C THR A 208 4.37 -16.14 18.02
N GLU A 209 4.37 -14.94 18.63
CA GLU A 209 4.87 -14.75 20.00
C GLU A 209 3.98 -15.36 21.08
N THR A 210 2.69 -15.54 20.80
CA THR A 210 1.71 -15.99 21.79
C THR A 210 1.22 -17.42 21.56
N GLU A 211 1.24 -17.87 20.31
CA GLU A 211 0.66 -19.15 19.89
C GLU A 211 1.51 -19.75 18.75
N GLU A 212 1.50 -21.06 18.60
CA GLU A 212 2.02 -21.68 17.38
C GLU A 212 1.08 -21.39 16.21
N VAL A 213 1.63 -20.97 15.08
CA VAL A 213 0.91 -20.63 13.85
C VAL A 213 1.49 -21.41 12.69
N ARG A 214 0.62 -22.04 11.91
CA ARG A 214 0.96 -22.60 10.61
C ARG A 214 0.50 -21.68 9.53
N PHE A 215 1.37 -21.39 8.56
CA PHE A 215 0.95 -20.82 7.28
C PHE A 215 0.63 -21.95 6.33
N ILE A 216 -0.46 -21.81 5.58
CA ILE A 216 -0.93 -22.79 4.63
C ILE A 216 -0.88 -22.23 3.21
N GLY A 217 -0.56 -23.09 2.25
CA GLY A 217 -0.59 -22.82 0.82
C GLY A 217 -1.40 -23.87 0.09
N PRO A 218 -1.66 -23.72 -1.22
CA PRO A 218 -2.33 -24.73 -2.01
C PRO A 218 -1.44 -25.96 -2.22
N GLU A 219 -2.04 -27.12 -2.49
CA GLU A 219 -1.31 -28.32 -2.93
C GLU A 219 -0.54 -28.03 -4.24
N SER A 220 -1.12 -27.23 -5.13
CA SER A 220 -0.48 -26.76 -6.38
C SER A 220 -0.83 -25.31 -6.68
N ALA A 221 0.18 -24.54 -7.06
CA ALA A 221 0.03 -23.17 -7.56
C ALA A 221 0.30 -23.08 -9.06
N GLU A 222 -0.07 -24.10 -9.83
CA GLU A 222 0.15 -24.15 -11.28
C GLU A 222 -1.16 -24.30 -12.03
N GLY A 223 -1.15 -23.96 -13.32
CA GLY A 223 -2.28 -24.12 -14.22
C GLY A 223 -2.87 -22.83 -14.76
N GLU A 224 -3.72 -22.95 -15.76
CA GLU A 224 -4.28 -21.82 -16.50
C GLU A 224 -5.05 -20.83 -15.60
N ALA A 225 -5.79 -21.34 -14.61
CA ALA A 225 -6.53 -20.48 -13.68
C ALA A 225 -5.59 -19.63 -12.80
N VAL A 226 -4.50 -20.24 -12.32
CA VAL A 226 -3.47 -19.53 -11.54
C VAL A 226 -2.76 -18.50 -12.40
N ASP A 227 -2.38 -18.85 -13.63
CA ASP A 227 -1.71 -17.91 -14.54
C ASP A 227 -2.64 -16.74 -14.91
N ALA A 228 -3.93 -17.01 -15.10
CA ALA A 228 -4.94 -15.97 -15.31
C ALA A 228 -5.13 -15.07 -14.08
N PHE A 229 -5.09 -15.63 -12.86
CA PHE A 229 -5.15 -14.87 -11.62
C PHE A 229 -3.92 -13.96 -11.45
N LEU A 230 -2.74 -14.49 -11.68
CA LEU A 230 -1.49 -13.72 -11.55
C LEU A 230 -1.48 -12.56 -12.55
N GLY A 231 -1.72 -12.81 -13.82
CA GLY A 231 -1.79 -11.78 -14.86
C GLY A 231 -0.53 -10.91 -14.89
N ALA A 232 -0.73 -9.59 -15.09
CA ALA A 232 0.37 -8.64 -15.25
C ALA A 232 0.82 -7.94 -13.96
N HIS A 233 0.14 -8.15 -12.82
CA HIS A 233 0.35 -7.33 -11.62
C HIS A 233 0.36 -8.11 -10.30
N ARG A 234 0.30 -9.43 -10.37
CA ARG A 234 0.55 -10.33 -9.24
C ARG A 234 1.68 -11.29 -9.61
N PHE A 235 2.35 -11.80 -8.62
CA PHE A 235 3.48 -12.71 -8.82
C PHE A 235 3.41 -13.82 -7.79
N ARG A 236 4.05 -14.95 -8.11
CA ARG A 236 4.25 -16.03 -7.15
C ARG A 236 5.16 -15.52 -6.05
N ALA A 237 4.82 -15.85 -4.83
CA ALA A 237 5.60 -15.55 -3.63
C ALA A 237 5.69 -16.79 -2.75
N GLU A 238 6.53 -16.72 -1.76
CA GLU A 238 6.69 -17.77 -0.75
C GLU A 238 6.66 -17.12 0.64
N VAL A 239 5.96 -17.73 1.57
CA VAL A 239 6.17 -17.46 3.00
C VAL A 239 7.24 -18.43 3.46
N PRO A 240 8.44 -17.94 3.85
CA PRO A 240 9.56 -18.81 4.16
C PRO A 240 9.33 -19.62 5.43
N ALA A 241 9.89 -20.82 5.49
CA ALA A 241 9.94 -21.58 6.74
C ALA A 241 10.79 -20.83 7.77
N GLY A 242 10.27 -20.69 9.00
CA GLY A 242 10.97 -20.04 10.10
C GLY A 242 11.10 -18.52 9.95
N ALA A 243 10.25 -17.89 9.16
CA ALA A 243 10.17 -16.43 9.09
C ALA A 243 9.73 -15.80 10.43
N TYR A 244 9.07 -16.60 11.28
CA TYR A 244 8.55 -16.18 12.58
C TYR A 244 8.86 -17.23 13.65
N ASP A 245 9.18 -16.81 14.89
CA ASP A 245 9.65 -17.68 15.97
C ASP A 245 8.66 -18.79 16.34
N GLY A 246 7.36 -18.53 16.36
CA GLY A 246 6.30 -19.51 16.65
C GLY A 246 5.70 -20.16 15.40
N GLN A 247 6.34 -20.00 14.24
CA GLN A 247 5.89 -20.65 13.01
C GLN A 247 6.15 -22.16 13.06
N VAL A 248 5.11 -22.94 12.80
CA VAL A 248 5.23 -24.39 12.59
C VAL A 248 4.97 -24.74 11.12
N GLY A 249 5.58 -25.82 10.64
CA GLY A 249 5.49 -26.24 9.24
C GLY A 249 6.64 -25.74 8.35
N GLY A 250 6.53 -25.98 7.07
CA GLY A 250 7.52 -25.63 6.04
C GLY A 250 7.25 -24.27 5.38
N ALA A 251 8.05 -23.95 4.36
CA ALA A 251 7.76 -22.86 3.45
C ALA A 251 6.49 -23.19 2.64
N VAL A 252 5.69 -22.16 2.33
CA VAL A 252 4.45 -22.32 1.57
C VAL A 252 4.40 -21.39 0.39
N THR A 253 3.91 -21.90 -0.73
CA THR A 253 3.66 -21.10 -1.93
C THR A 253 2.45 -20.20 -1.70
N SER A 254 2.57 -18.94 -2.09
CA SER A 254 1.55 -17.92 -2.04
C SER A 254 1.68 -16.98 -3.23
N PHE A 255 1.07 -15.83 -3.15
CA PHE A 255 1.20 -14.76 -4.13
C PHE A 255 1.47 -13.43 -3.45
N ASP A 256 2.04 -12.51 -4.23
CA ASP A 256 2.19 -11.10 -3.89
C ASP A 256 1.49 -10.24 -4.95
N THR A 257 1.24 -8.99 -4.63
CA THR A 257 0.66 -8.00 -5.54
C THR A 257 1.34 -6.66 -5.37
N ALA A 258 1.39 -5.87 -6.43
CA ALA A 258 1.82 -4.50 -6.30
C ALA A 258 0.74 -3.68 -5.57
N VAL A 259 1.20 -2.81 -4.69
CA VAL A 259 0.46 -1.67 -4.18
C VAL A 259 1.27 -0.41 -4.44
N GLY A 260 0.67 0.76 -4.25
CA GLY A 260 1.40 1.98 -4.56
C GLY A 260 0.77 3.22 -3.95
N ILE A 261 1.42 4.33 -4.22
CA ILE A 261 0.95 5.67 -3.85
C ILE A 261 0.43 6.34 -5.12
N ALA A 262 -0.86 6.59 -5.16
CA ALA A 262 -1.50 7.43 -6.17
C ALA A 262 -1.51 8.89 -5.71
N VAL A 263 -1.41 9.80 -6.67
CA VAL A 263 -1.52 11.24 -6.49
C VAL A 263 -2.55 11.81 -7.43
N ARG A 264 -3.06 13.02 -7.14
CA ARG A 264 -3.89 13.75 -8.10
C ARG A 264 -3.07 14.11 -9.34
N ALA A 265 -3.69 13.99 -10.51
CA ALA A 265 -3.07 14.31 -11.80
C ALA A 265 -2.72 15.81 -11.95
N ASP A 266 -3.40 16.70 -11.21
CA ASP A 266 -3.22 18.15 -11.26
C ASP A 266 -2.22 18.70 -10.23
N LEU A 267 -1.57 17.84 -9.43
CA LEU A 267 -0.44 18.25 -8.62
C LEU A 267 0.68 18.79 -9.53
N ALA A 268 1.38 19.83 -9.08
CA ALA A 268 2.48 20.39 -9.85
C ALA A 268 3.57 19.33 -10.13
N GLU A 269 4.07 19.27 -11.37
CA GLU A 269 5.14 18.33 -11.75
C GLU A 269 6.34 18.43 -10.81
N GLU A 270 6.74 19.66 -10.46
CA GLU A 270 7.87 19.91 -9.56
C GLU A 270 7.59 19.37 -8.14
N THR A 271 6.36 19.50 -7.63
CA THR A 271 5.98 18.94 -6.32
C THR A 271 6.18 17.43 -6.34
N VAL A 272 5.59 16.71 -7.29
CA VAL A 272 5.67 15.24 -7.34
C VAL A 272 7.08 14.75 -7.64
N TYR A 273 7.85 15.46 -8.49
CA TYR A 273 9.28 15.17 -8.68
C TYR A 273 10.06 15.26 -7.37
N ARG A 274 9.85 16.32 -6.58
CA ARG A 274 10.50 16.51 -5.29
C ARG A 274 10.10 15.45 -4.26
N LEU A 275 8.83 14.99 -4.26
CA LEU A 275 8.37 13.89 -3.41
C LEU A 275 9.13 12.60 -3.72
N ALA A 276 9.18 12.21 -5.00
CA ALA A 276 9.90 11.01 -5.44
C ALA A 276 11.40 11.11 -5.07
N LYS A 277 12.02 12.24 -5.40
CA LYS A 277 13.43 12.49 -5.13
C LYS A 277 13.76 12.43 -3.64
N ALA A 278 12.97 13.11 -2.80
CA ALA A 278 13.21 13.14 -1.36
C ALA A 278 13.11 11.75 -0.73
N PHE A 279 12.22 10.88 -1.23
CA PHE A 279 12.11 9.52 -0.74
C PHE A 279 13.30 8.64 -1.21
N TRP A 280 13.52 8.57 -2.51
CA TRP A 280 14.51 7.65 -3.08
C TRP A 280 15.96 8.05 -2.81
N ASP A 281 16.27 9.34 -2.72
CA ASP A 281 17.61 9.80 -2.34
C ASP A 281 17.96 9.47 -0.86
N ASN A 282 16.95 9.10 -0.05
CA ASN A 282 17.13 8.71 1.36
C ASN A 282 16.79 7.24 1.61
N ILE A 283 16.69 6.40 0.58
CA ILE A 283 16.27 4.99 0.71
C ILE A 283 17.23 4.17 1.58
N ASP A 284 18.53 4.45 1.56
CA ASP A 284 19.53 3.77 2.39
C ASP A 284 19.27 3.98 3.89
N GLN A 285 18.79 5.18 4.28
CA GLN A 285 18.39 5.45 5.66
C GLN A 285 17.13 4.67 6.01
N VAL A 286 16.17 4.60 5.09
CA VAL A 286 14.90 3.84 5.30
C VAL A 286 15.20 2.37 5.52
N THR A 287 16.07 1.76 4.69
CA THR A 287 16.44 0.34 4.81
C THR A 287 17.23 0.05 6.08
N SER A 288 18.07 1.01 6.53
CA SER A 288 18.79 0.90 7.81
C SER A 288 17.84 0.88 9.02
N ASP A 289 16.78 1.69 8.97
CA ASP A 289 15.84 1.84 10.08
C ASP A 289 14.71 0.80 10.06
N ALA A 290 14.41 0.24 8.89
CA ALA A 290 13.29 -0.66 8.64
C ALA A 290 13.68 -1.77 7.65
N PRO A 291 14.12 -2.94 8.12
CA PRO A 291 14.60 -4.03 7.25
C PRO A 291 13.64 -4.47 6.14
N TRP A 292 12.32 -4.38 6.37
CA TRP A 292 11.32 -4.66 5.34
C TRP A 292 11.47 -3.76 4.09
N ALA A 293 12.10 -2.59 4.25
CA ALA A 293 12.29 -1.64 3.14
C ALA A 293 13.37 -2.10 2.13
N GLU A 294 14.13 -3.17 2.42
CA GLU A 294 15.02 -3.81 1.45
C GLU A 294 14.23 -4.36 0.23
N ALA A 295 12.93 -4.62 0.42
CA ALA A 295 12.04 -5.03 -0.67
C ALA A 295 11.61 -3.86 -1.58
N LEU A 296 11.89 -2.61 -1.22
CA LEU A 296 11.61 -1.45 -2.05
C LEU A 296 12.67 -1.33 -3.15
N ASP A 297 12.22 -1.41 -4.38
CA ASP A 297 13.06 -1.41 -5.57
C ASP A 297 12.65 -0.32 -6.55
N LEU A 298 13.63 0.41 -7.08
CA LEU A 298 13.39 1.58 -7.93
C LEU A 298 12.82 1.19 -9.31
N GLU A 299 13.28 0.07 -9.89
CA GLU A 299 12.73 -0.43 -11.16
C GLU A 299 11.31 -0.94 -10.95
N PHE A 300 11.06 -1.63 -9.82
CA PHE A 300 9.72 -2.06 -9.46
C PHE A 300 8.78 -0.87 -9.31
N ALA A 301 9.23 0.22 -8.67
CA ALA A 301 8.43 1.42 -8.44
C ALA A 301 8.00 2.13 -9.72
N ALA A 302 8.84 2.10 -10.75
CA ALA A 302 8.62 2.77 -12.03
C ALA A 302 7.91 1.89 -13.07
N THR A 303 7.84 0.56 -12.87
CA THR A 303 7.29 -0.38 -13.86
C THR A 303 5.80 -0.17 -14.07
N GLU A 304 5.34 -0.11 -15.31
CA GLU A 304 3.92 -0.08 -15.65
C GLU A 304 3.22 -1.38 -15.25
N ARG A 305 2.17 -1.27 -14.44
CA ARG A 305 1.40 -2.40 -13.89
C ARG A 305 -0.10 -2.14 -14.00
N GLY A 306 -0.64 -2.20 -15.20
CA GLY A 306 -2.05 -1.90 -15.45
C GLY A 306 -2.25 -0.55 -16.11
N LEU A 307 -3.42 0.08 -15.90
CA LEU A 307 -3.83 1.28 -16.64
C LEU A 307 -3.36 2.60 -16.02
N MET A 308 -2.87 2.60 -14.78
CA MET A 308 -2.46 3.83 -14.10
C MET A 308 -1.10 4.30 -14.61
N GLU A 309 -1.09 5.46 -15.21
CA GLU A 309 0.13 6.12 -15.70
C GLU A 309 0.89 6.81 -14.57
N LEU A 310 2.22 6.88 -14.71
CA LEU A 310 3.05 7.68 -13.82
C LEU A 310 2.70 9.16 -13.92
N HIS A 311 2.76 9.86 -12.78
CA HIS A 311 2.72 11.31 -12.77
C HIS A 311 3.96 11.88 -13.50
N PRO A 312 3.84 12.95 -14.31
CA PRO A 312 4.99 13.52 -15.03
C PRO A 312 6.20 13.80 -14.14
N GLY A 313 5.99 14.29 -12.92
CA GLY A 313 7.06 14.54 -11.95
C GLY A 313 7.75 13.26 -11.47
N ALA A 314 7.00 12.19 -11.22
CA ALA A 314 7.56 10.89 -10.87
C ALA A 314 8.35 10.30 -12.04
N ALA A 315 7.77 10.32 -13.24
CA ALA A 315 8.42 9.86 -14.46
C ALA A 315 9.73 10.61 -14.76
N ARG A 316 9.76 11.93 -14.50
CA ARG A 316 11.00 12.73 -14.63
C ARG A 316 12.08 12.24 -13.68
N TYR A 317 11.75 11.99 -12.40
CA TYR A 317 12.72 11.47 -11.44
C TYR A 317 13.25 10.08 -11.89
N TYR A 318 12.36 9.17 -12.28
CA TYR A 318 12.74 7.82 -12.71
C TYR A 318 13.60 7.80 -13.98
N ARG A 319 13.42 8.76 -14.91
CA ARG A 319 14.34 8.94 -16.05
C ARG A 319 15.71 9.43 -15.59
N GLU A 320 15.77 10.40 -14.68
CA GLU A 320 17.03 10.89 -14.10
C GLU A 320 17.78 9.78 -13.35
N ALA A 321 17.06 8.89 -12.68
CA ALA A 321 17.60 7.72 -12.00
C ALA A 321 17.97 6.57 -12.93
N GLY A 322 17.63 6.64 -14.24
CA GLY A 322 18.03 5.69 -15.27
C GLY A 322 17.18 4.42 -15.32
N VAL A 323 16.01 4.38 -14.69
CA VAL A 323 15.09 3.22 -14.69
C VAL A 323 13.91 3.38 -15.66
N LEU A 324 13.79 4.54 -16.30
CA LEU A 324 12.87 4.79 -17.43
C LEU A 324 13.66 5.38 -18.61
N GLU A 325 13.17 5.09 -19.87
CA GLU A 325 13.68 5.68 -21.10
C GLU A 325 13.21 7.14 -21.33
#